data_eb154f30f254304dde26271d4120146c
#
_entry.id   eb154f30f254304dde26271d4120146c
#
_cell.length_a   1.000
_cell.length_b   1.000
_cell.length_c   1.000
_cell.angle_alpha   90.00
_cell.angle_beta   90.00
_cell.angle_gamma   90.00
#
_symmetry.space_group_name_H-M   'P 1'
#
loop_
_entity.id
_entity.type
_entity.pdbx_description
1 polymer ?
#
loop_
_entity_poly.entity_id
_entity_poly.type
_entity_poly.pdbx_seq_one_letter_code
_entity_poly.pdbx_strand_id
1 'polypeptide(L)'
;MKNNKVFAWIIKRIVRGWSPEQISGRIKLVFPNDTSMRVCPETIYSFVYSDEFKHRKFWEYFPRGHRKRRHKYGRKVYLASIPDRISIHDRPEIVNQNIEFGHFEGDSVEGRNHESAVHTEVERLTRMYFARKVESLSSEEAIKAQVEIFSGLPKKARKSVTLDNGRENHLHFKLNEVGIKTYFADPYSSWQRGSNEYHNGLLRRYFPKKTDFTKVTQQEIDDCVWEINNRPRKCLGYFTPNEVYLSKLNNRKVAIQPRM
;
A
#
# COMPACT_ATOMS: atom_id res chain seq x y z
N MET A 1 9.97 -30.86 0.60
CA MET A 1 8.77 -30.77 1.47
C MET A 1 7.95 -32.03 1.36
N LYS A 2 7.64 -32.72 2.48
CA LYS A 2 6.93 -34.02 2.47
C LYS A 2 5.42 -33.94 2.21
N ASN A 3 4.77 -32.76 2.34
CA ASN A 3 3.33 -32.60 2.16
C ASN A 3 3.02 -31.83 0.86
N ASN A 4 2.49 -32.55 -0.13
CA ASN A 4 2.18 -32.00 -1.46
C ASN A 4 1.13 -30.86 -1.42
N LYS A 5 0.16 -30.91 -0.47
CA LYS A 5 -0.85 -29.85 -0.32
C LYS A 5 -0.22 -28.53 0.18
N VAL A 6 0.65 -28.63 1.19
CA VAL A 6 1.41 -27.44 1.69
C VAL A 6 2.30 -26.91 0.59
N PHE A 7 3.00 -27.77 -0.13
CA PHE A 7 3.87 -27.37 -1.23
C PHE A 7 3.13 -26.59 -2.32
N ALA A 8 2.06 -27.16 -2.85
CA ALA A 8 1.23 -26.50 -3.87
C ALA A 8 0.67 -25.15 -3.38
N TRP A 9 0.24 -25.12 -2.11
CA TRP A 9 -0.27 -23.91 -1.48
C TRP A 9 0.79 -22.80 -1.40
N ILE A 10 2.04 -23.15 -1.04
CA ILE A 10 3.18 -22.23 -0.94
C ILE A 10 3.57 -21.69 -2.32
N ILE A 11 3.75 -22.56 -3.32
CA ILE A 11 4.17 -22.15 -4.67
C ILE A 11 3.19 -21.16 -5.28
N LYS A 12 1.89 -21.46 -5.20
CA LYS A 12 0.83 -20.55 -5.71
C LYS A 12 0.91 -19.14 -5.11
N ARG A 13 1.44 -19.00 -3.89
CA ARG A 13 1.55 -17.70 -3.19
C ARG A 13 2.90 -17.03 -3.39
N ILE A 14 3.98 -17.80 -3.52
CA ILE A 14 5.28 -17.24 -3.92
C ILE A 14 5.16 -16.54 -5.27
N VAL A 15 4.57 -17.19 -6.26
CA VAL A 15 4.38 -16.62 -7.62
C VAL A 15 3.55 -15.34 -7.57
N ARG A 16 2.60 -15.23 -6.63
CA ARG A 16 1.86 -13.99 -6.35
C ARG A 16 2.66 -12.96 -5.54
N GLY A 17 3.94 -13.20 -5.29
CA GLY A 17 4.84 -12.27 -4.60
C GLY A 17 4.64 -12.18 -3.09
N TRP A 18 4.06 -13.19 -2.45
CA TRP A 18 3.96 -13.23 -0.98
C TRP A 18 5.31 -13.60 -0.36
N SER A 19 5.63 -12.94 0.77
CA SER A 19 6.83 -13.32 1.52
C SER A 19 6.61 -14.64 2.29
N PRO A 20 7.69 -15.37 2.63
CA PRO A 20 7.60 -16.55 3.48
C PRO A 20 6.86 -16.32 4.79
N GLU A 21 7.02 -15.15 5.42
CA GLU A 21 6.29 -14.78 6.64
C GLU A 21 4.79 -14.63 6.40
N GLN A 22 4.40 -13.97 5.30
CA GLN A 22 2.98 -13.82 4.92
C GLN A 22 2.34 -15.19 4.65
N ILE A 23 3.08 -16.07 3.96
CA ILE A 23 2.62 -17.44 3.66
C ILE A 23 2.45 -18.25 4.95
N SER A 24 3.46 -18.26 5.82
CA SER A 24 3.44 -19.00 7.09
C SER A 24 2.38 -18.49 8.05
N GLY A 25 2.16 -17.18 8.15
CA GLY A 25 1.12 -16.61 9.00
C GLY A 25 -0.28 -16.90 8.46
N ARG A 26 -0.49 -16.69 7.15
CA ARG A 26 -1.82 -16.86 6.54
C ARG A 26 -2.30 -18.31 6.53
N ILE A 27 -1.41 -19.28 6.30
CA ILE A 27 -1.79 -20.70 6.26
C ILE A 27 -2.39 -21.14 7.61
N LYS A 28 -1.91 -20.58 8.72
CA LYS A 28 -2.46 -20.86 10.07
C LYS A 28 -3.89 -20.37 10.23
N LEU A 29 -4.23 -19.23 9.63
CA LEU A 29 -5.58 -18.67 9.68
C LEU A 29 -6.55 -19.44 8.78
N VAL A 30 -6.09 -19.87 7.59
CA VAL A 30 -6.92 -20.59 6.61
C VAL A 30 -7.20 -22.01 7.05
N PHE A 31 -6.24 -22.65 7.73
CA PHE A 31 -6.34 -24.04 8.20
C PHE A 31 -6.11 -24.13 9.72
N PRO A 32 -7.00 -23.54 10.56
CA PRO A 32 -6.75 -23.43 11.99
C PRO A 32 -6.61 -24.78 12.69
N ASN A 33 -7.35 -25.80 12.26
CA ASN A 33 -7.42 -27.12 12.88
C ASN A 33 -6.57 -28.18 12.17
N ASP A 34 -5.93 -27.85 11.03
CA ASP A 34 -5.10 -28.80 10.28
C ASP A 34 -3.61 -28.55 10.57
N THR A 35 -3.05 -29.36 11.47
CA THR A 35 -1.63 -29.29 11.83
C THR A 35 -0.70 -29.71 10.70
N SER A 36 -1.17 -30.50 9.74
CA SER A 36 -0.39 -30.89 8.56
C SER A 36 -0.13 -29.69 7.63
N MET A 37 -0.97 -28.65 7.72
CA MET A 37 -0.84 -27.38 6.99
C MET A 37 -0.04 -26.35 7.80
N ARG A 38 1.04 -26.76 8.47
CA ARG A 38 1.96 -25.87 9.21
C ARG A 38 3.30 -25.82 8.51
N VAL A 39 3.82 -24.60 8.37
CA VAL A 39 5.14 -24.34 7.82
C VAL A 39 5.72 -23.09 8.47
N CYS A 40 6.98 -23.10 8.83
CA CYS A 40 7.67 -21.89 9.29
C CYS A 40 8.29 -21.11 8.12
N PRO A 41 8.56 -19.81 8.27
CA PRO A 41 9.18 -19.02 7.22
C PRO A 41 10.53 -19.56 6.79
N GLU A 42 11.34 -20.05 7.73
CA GLU A 42 12.67 -20.60 7.46
C GLU A 42 12.61 -21.84 6.55
N THR A 43 11.63 -22.72 6.76
CA THR A 43 11.41 -23.87 5.87
C THR A 43 11.13 -23.42 4.43
N ILE A 44 10.39 -22.32 4.26
CA ILE A 44 10.11 -21.78 2.92
C ILE A 44 11.36 -21.15 2.31
N TYR A 45 12.17 -20.43 3.09
CA TYR A 45 13.45 -19.87 2.65
C TYR A 45 14.41 -21.00 2.25
N SER A 46 14.61 -22.01 3.11
CA SER A 46 15.48 -23.15 2.83
C SER A 46 15.08 -23.88 1.55
N PHE A 47 13.77 -24.02 1.30
CA PHE A 47 13.25 -24.59 0.06
C PHE A 47 13.58 -23.71 -1.16
N VAL A 48 13.32 -22.40 -1.10
CA VAL A 48 13.52 -21.48 -2.24
C VAL A 48 14.98 -21.37 -2.65
N TYR A 49 15.89 -21.43 -1.68
CA TYR A 49 17.34 -21.31 -1.91
C TYR A 49 18.06 -22.65 -2.00
N SER A 50 17.36 -23.80 -1.91
CA SER A 50 17.97 -25.12 -2.09
C SER A 50 18.47 -25.33 -3.52
N ASP A 51 19.52 -26.13 -3.69
CA ASP A 51 20.10 -26.43 -5.00
C ASP A 51 19.08 -27.07 -5.94
N GLU A 52 18.14 -27.86 -5.40
CA GLU A 52 17.06 -28.51 -6.15
C GLU A 52 16.13 -27.48 -6.84
N PHE A 53 15.82 -26.35 -6.18
CA PHE A 53 14.85 -25.36 -6.67
C PHE A 53 15.47 -24.02 -7.09
N LYS A 54 16.76 -23.83 -6.90
CA LYS A 54 17.48 -22.60 -7.25
C LYS A 54 17.32 -22.21 -8.73
N HIS A 55 17.25 -23.17 -9.63
CA HIS A 55 17.03 -22.92 -11.06
C HIS A 55 15.68 -22.26 -11.36
N ARG A 56 14.65 -22.41 -10.50
CA ARG A 56 13.32 -21.80 -10.65
C ARG A 56 13.25 -20.34 -10.19
N LYS A 57 14.33 -19.81 -9.62
CA LYS A 57 14.48 -18.40 -9.21
C LYS A 57 13.31 -17.83 -8.41
N PHE A 58 12.69 -18.63 -7.56
CA PHE A 58 11.53 -18.23 -6.76
C PHE A 58 11.79 -16.98 -5.89
N TRP A 59 13.05 -16.67 -5.54
CA TRP A 59 13.41 -15.45 -4.80
C TRP A 59 13.10 -14.16 -5.55
N GLU A 60 13.01 -14.17 -6.89
CA GLU A 60 12.66 -13.00 -7.71
C GLU A 60 11.25 -12.50 -7.44
N TYR A 61 10.35 -13.39 -6.99
CA TYR A 61 8.99 -13.04 -6.58
C TYR A 61 8.92 -12.40 -5.19
N PHE A 62 9.98 -12.43 -4.39
CA PHE A 62 9.95 -11.86 -3.04
C PHE A 62 10.03 -10.33 -3.04
N PRO A 63 9.45 -9.64 -2.01
CA PRO A 63 9.41 -8.18 -1.92
C PRO A 63 10.77 -7.48 -1.95
N ARG A 64 11.86 -8.15 -1.58
CA ARG A 64 13.20 -7.58 -1.42
C ARG A 64 14.24 -8.31 -2.30
N GLY A 65 14.14 -8.17 -3.62
CA GLY A 65 15.14 -8.71 -4.56
C GLY A 65 16.37 -7.83 -4.81
N HIS A 66 16.76 -6.94 -3.90
CA HIS A 66 17.82 -5.95 -4.16
C HIS A 66 19.22 -6.43 -3.81
N ARG A 67 20.14 -6.36 -4.80
CA ARG A 67 21.56 -6.69 -4.67
C ARG A 67 22.45 -5.67 -3.98
N LYS A 68 22.07 -4.36 -3.83
CA LYS A 68 22.96 -3.31 -3.23
C LYS A 68 22.19 -2.17 -2.54
N ARG A 69 22.77 -1.67 -1.42
CA ARG A 69 22.31 -0.50 -0.66
C ARG A 69 22.85 0.79 -1.32
N ARG A 70 22.00 1.81 -1.55
CA ARG A 70 22.42 3.13 -2.08
C ARG A 70 22.64 4.13 -0.96
N HIS A 71 23.70 4.97 -1.06
CA HIS A 71 23.94 6.12 -0.19
C HIS A 71 22.93 7.24 -0.49
N LYS A 72 22.43 7.92 0.56
CA LYS A 72 21.58 9.10 0.45
C LYS A 72 22.43 10.35 0.36
N TYR A 73 22.26 11.14 -0.71
CA TYR A 73 22.80 12.50 -0.81
C TYR A 73 21.70 13.50 -0.44
N GLY A 74 22.06 14.54 0.36
CA GLY A 74 21.13 15.61 0.74
C GLY A 74 20.74 16.48 -0.46
N ARG A 75 19.46 16.84 -0.58
CA ARG A 75 18.93 17.79 -1.57
C ARG A 75 18.62 19.12 -0.89
N LYS A 76 18.80 20.24 -1.63
CA LYS A 76 18.37 21.57 -1.19
C LYS A 76 16.85 21.67 -1.13
N VAL A 77 16.36 22.37 -0.10
CA VAL A 77 14.95 22.52 0.25
C VAL A 77 14.33 23.63 -0.58
N TYR A 78 13.29 23.31 -1.37
CA TYR A 78 12.32 24.27 -1.85
C TYR A 78 10.98 23.98 -1.18
N LEU A 79 10.53 24.90 -0.30
CA LEU A 79 9.20 24.85 0.28
C LEU A 79 8.22 25.50 -0.70
N ALA A 80 7.29 24.74 -1.25
CA ALA A 80 6.12 25.32 -1.90
C ALA A 80 5.28 26.01 -0.82
N SER A 81 4.85 27.26 -1.08
CA SER A 81 3.85 27.93 -0.22
C SER A 81 2.48 27.28 -0.49
N ILE A 82 2.03 26.43 0.43
CA ILE A 82 0.70 25.81 0.38
C ILE A 82 -0.21 26.66 1.26
N PRO A 83 -1.32 27.26 0.71
CA PRO A 83 -2.24 28.07 1.48
C PRO A 83 -2.97 27.22 2.53
N ASP A 84 -3.32 27.83 3.67
CA ASP A 84 -4.11 27.23 4.76
C ASP A 84 -3.62 25.87 5.26
N ARG A 85 -2.31 25.67 5.20
CA ARG A 85 -1.64 24.42 5.59
C ARG A 85 -1.77 24.20 7.10
N ILE A 86 -2.34 23.05 7.51
CA ILE A 86 -2.38 22.58 8.89
C ILE A 86 -1.22 21.60 9.10
N SER A 87 -0.40 21.85 10.13
CA SER A 87 0.73 20.98 10.45
C SER A 87 0.29 19.59 10.90
N ILE A 88 1.12 18.57 10.62
CA ILE A 88 0.94 17.22 11.16
C ILE A 88 0.96 17.21 12.70
N HIS A 89 1.59 18.20 13.33
CA HIS A 89 1.65 18.34 14.79
C HIS A 89 0.30 18.76 15.40
N ASP A 90 -0.57 19.38 14.60
CA ASP A 90 -1.94 19.74 15.00
C ASP A 90 -2.94 18.60 14.74
N ARG A 91 -2.46 17.47 14.24
CA ARG A 91 -3.28 16.28 13.97
C ARG A 91 -3.61 15.57 15.28
N PRO A 92 -4.90 15.21 15.52
CA PRO A 92 -5.30 14.52 16.75
C PRO A 92 -4.51 13.25 17.02
N GLU A 93 -4.17 13.00 18.27
CA GLU A 93 -3.35 11.86 18.69
C GLU A 93 -3.97 10.51 18.30
N ILE A 94 -5.30 10.39 18.31
CA ILE A 94 -6.00 9.18 17.86
C ILE A 94 -5.66 8.79 16.42
N VAL A 95 -5.35 9.79 15.57
CA VAL A 95 -4.91 9.56 14.19
C VAL A 95 -3.46 9.05 14.17
N ASN A 96 -2.59 9.59 15.07
CA ASN A 96 -1.20 9.18 15.19
C ASN A 96 -1.08 7.72 15.61
N GLN A 97 -1.93 7.28 16.52
CA GLN A 97 -1.95 5.92 17.05
C GLN A 97 -2.52 4.87 16.09
N ASN A 98 -3.06 5.27 14.93
CA ASN A 98 -3.73 4.40 13.95
C ASN A 98 -4.85 3.56 14.56
N ILE A 99 -5.65 4.12 15.47
CA ILE A 99 -6.75 3.44 16.16
C ILE A 99 -8.07 3.71 15.45
N GLU A 100 -8.23 4.90 14.92
CA GLU A 100 -9.46 5.33 14.27
C GLU A 100 -9.44 5.04 12.76
N PHE A 101 -10.60 4.59 12.24
CA PHE A 101 -10.81 4.31 10.82
C PHE A 101 -11.19 5.57 10.04
N GLY A 102 -10.69 5.67 8.81
CA GLY A 102 -11.02 6.75 7.87
C GLY A 102 -9.96 7.85 7.77
N HIS A 103 -8.72 7.57 8.18
CA HIS A 103 -7.59 8.48 8.07
C HIS A 103 -6.58 7.97 7.04
N PHE A 104 -6.17 8.85 6.12
CA PHE A 104 -5.37 8.49 4.96
C PHE A 104 -3.99 9.16 4.96
N GLU A 105 -3.10 8.58 4.18
CA GLU A 105 -1.86 9.18 3.70
C GLU A 105 -1.94 9.26 2.18
N GLY A 106 -1.85 10.47 1.61
CA GLY A 106 -1.89 10.72 0.17
C GLY A 106 -0.50 10.98 -0.40
N ASP A 107 -0.26 10.54 -1.65
CA ASP A 107 0.99 10.76 -2.38
C ASP A 107 0.77 10.56 -3.89
N SER A 108 1.76 10.93 -4.70
CA SER A 108 1.75 10.71 -6.14
C SER A 108 2.98 9.94 -6.61
N VAL A 109 2.76 8.90 -7.39
CA VAL A 109 3.80 8.07 -7.97
C VAL A 109 4.09 8.53 -9.40
N GLU A 110 5.16 9.31 -9.56
CA GLU A 110 5.55 9.90 -10.85
C GLU A 110 5.90 8.86 -11.90
N GLY A 111 5.50 9.11 -13.15
CA GLY A 111 5.86 8.36 -14.32
C GLY A 111 7.19 8.82 -14.96
N ARG A 112 7.35 8.46 -16.23
CA ARG A 112 8.47 8.88 -17.04
C ARG A 112 8.36 10.39 -17.34
N ASN A 113 9.48 11.11 -17.25
CA ASN A 113 9.61 12.54 -17.60
C ASN A 113 8.66 13.48 -16.84
N HIS A 114 8.02 13.05 -15.76
CA HIS A 114 6.99 13.81 -15.01
C HIS A 114 5.73 14.15 -15.83
N GLU A 115 5.49 13.47 -16.95
CA GLU A 115 4.36 13.73 -17.86
C GLU A 115 3.06 13.04 -17.41
N SER A 116 3.16 12.03 -16.57
CA SER A 116 2.02 11.26 -16.07
C SER A 116 2.31 10.71 -14.68
N ALA A 117 1.27 10.41 -13.91
CA ALA A 117 1.44 9.88 -12.56
C ALA A 117 0.27 8.97 -12.17
N VAL A 118 0.39 8.39 -10.97
CA VAL A 118 -0.69 7.70 -10.27
C VAL A 118 -0.82 8.36 -8.90
N HIS A 119 -1.96 8.97 -8.62
CA HIS A 119 -2.30 9.45 -7.29
C HIS A 119 -2.71 8.28 -6.41
N THR A 120 -2.26 8.25 -5.17
CA THR A 120 -2.41 7.11 -4.27
C THR A 120 -2.85 7.54 -2.88
N GLU A 121 -3.76 6.78 -2.28
CA GLU A 121 -4.26 6.99 -0.92
C GLU A 121 -4.18 5.68 -0.13
N VAL A 122 -3.65 5.73 1.09
CA VAL A 122 -3.57 4.58 2.00
C VAL A 122 -4.37 4.86 3.25
N GLU A 123 -5.39 4.07 3.54
CA GLU A 123 -6.08 4.12 4.83
C GLU A 123 -5.19 3.52 5.94
N ARG A 124 -4.93 4.32 6.98
CA ARG A 124 -3.85 4.07 7.95
C ARG A 124 -4.09 2.89 8.88
N LEU A 125 -5.33 2.62 9.27
CA LEU A 125 -5.68 1.52 10.18
C LEU A 125 -5.69 0.18 9.45
N THR A 126 -6.39 0.11 8.32
CA THR A 126 -6.65 -1.14 7.58
C THR A 126 -5.59 -1.44 6.52
N ARG A 127 -4.74 -0.45 6.19
CA ARG A 127 -3.76 -0.53 5.10
C ARG A 127 -4.40 -0.68 3.72
N MET A 128 -5.69 -0.32 3.60
CA MET A 128 -6.38 -0.30 2.32
C MET A 128 -5.77 0.76 1.41
N TYR A 129 -5.43 0.36 0.20
CA TYR A 129 -4.74 1.18 -0.79
C TYR A 129 -5.66 1.49 -1.96
N PHE A 130 -5.67 2.74 -2.38
CA PHE A 130 -6.41 3.23 -3.54
C PHE A 130 -5.45 3.93 -4.48
N ALA A 131 -5.70 3.86 -5.78
CA ALA A 131 -4.88 4.52 -6.78
C ALA A 131 -5.71 4.98 -7.97
N ARG A 132 -5.39 6.16 -8.50
CA ARG A 132 -5.99 6.72 -9.71
C ARG A 132 -4.93 7.26 -10.62
N LYS A 133 -5.04 6.93 -11.91
CA LYS A 133 -4.21 7.52 -12.95
C LYS A 133 -4.53 9.01 -13.05
N VAL A 134 -3.48 9.81 -13.18
CA VAL A 134 -3.57 11.25 -13.45
C VAL A 134 -2.70 11.59 -14.66
N GLU A 135 -3.15 12.54 -15.47
CA GLU A 135 -2.45 12.89 -16.69
C GLU A 135 -1.22 13.75 -16.44
N SER A 136 -1.20 14.46 -15.31
CA SER A 136 -0.06 15.29 -14.89
C SER A 136 0.03 15.37 -13.37
N LEU A 137 1.14 15.91 -12.86
CA LEU A 137 1.34 16.25 -11.44
C LEU A 137 0.80 17.64 -11.09
N SER A 138 -0.25 18.10 -11.78
CA SER A 138 -0.89 19.36 -11.43
C SER A 138 -1.79 19.22 -10.21
N SER A 139 -2.04 20.32 -9.51
CA SER A 139 -2.94 20.34 -8.36
C SER A 139 -4.38 20.04 -8.73
N GLU A 140 -4.80 20.39 -9.94
CA GLU A 140 -6.13 20.10 -10.49
C GLU A 140 -6.34 18.59 -10.69
N GLU A 141 -5.36 17.90 -11.26
CA GLU A 141 -5.43 16.45 -11.45
C GLU A 141 -5.33 15.70 -10.13
N ALA A 142 -4.46 16.13 -9.21
CA ALA A 142 -4.33 15.53 -7.89
C ALA A 142 -5.63 15.63 -7.08
N ILE A 143 -6.24 16.82 -7.00
CA ILE A 143 -7.50 17.00 -6.27
C ILE A 143 -8.67 16.27 -6.93
N LYS A 144 -8.73 16.20 -8.26
CA LYS A 144 -9.73 15.42 -8.99
C LYS A 144 -9.66 13.93 -8.63
N ALA A 145 -8.45 13.36 -8.64
CA ALA A 145 -8.22 11.96 -8.25
C ALA A 145 -8.60 11.71 -6.78
N GLN A 146 -8.24 12.63 -5.87
CA GLN A 146 -8.62 12.53 -4.46
C GLN A 146 -10.15 12.57 -4.26
N VAL A 147 -10.81 13.52 -4.88
CA VAL A 147 -12.28 13.63 -4.82
C VAL A 147 -12.94 12.38 -5.40
N GLU A 148 -12.44 11.84 -6.49
CA GLU A 148 -12.96 10.59 -7.08
C GLU A 148 -12.81 9.41 -6.10
N ILE A 149 -11.64 9.23 -5.48
CA ILE A 149 -11.40 8.18 -4.48
C ILE A 149 -12.36 8.35 -3.29
N PHE A 150 -12.44 9.55 -2.74
CA PHE A 150 -13.18 9.79 -1.51
C PHE A 150 -14.71 9.87 -1.71
N SER A 151 -15.20 10.28 -2.89
CA SER A 151 -16.64 10.34 -3.17
C SER A 151 -17.31 8.95 -3.10
N GLY A 152 -16.60 7.90 -3.47
CA GLY A 152 -17.05 6.52 -3.35
C GLY A 152 -17.08 5.96 -1.92
N LEU A 153 -16.57 6.70 -0.92
CA LEU A 153 -16.47 6.24 0.45
C LEU A 153 -17.52 6.88 1.37
N PRO A 154 -18.11 6.13 2.31
CA PRO A 154 -19.03 6.71 3.29
C PRO A 154 -18.27 7.64 4.26
N LYS A 155 -18.96 8.64 4.84
CA LYS A 155 -18.36 9.65 5.73
C LYS A 155 -17.49 9.06 6.84
N LYS A 156 -17.88 7.94 7.45
CA LYS A 156 -17.10 7.27 8.49
C LYS A 156 -15.74 6.71 8.01
N ALA A 157 -15.61 6.49 6.71
CA ALA A 157 -14.41 5.94 6.08
C ALA A 157 -13.53 7.01 5.40
N ARG A 158 -13.86 8.33 5.55
CA ARG A 158 -13.13 9.44 4.95
C ARG A 158 -13.15 10.67 5.85
N LYS A 159 -12.23 10.72 6.82
CA LYS A 159 -12.17 11.76 7.85
C LYS A 159 -11.05 12.76 7.61
N SER A 160 -9.88 12.29 7.29
CA SER A 160 -8.72 13.15 7.02
C SER A 160 -7.71 12.49 6.10
N VAL A 161 -6.86 13.30 5.49
CA VAL A 161 -5.69 12.88 4.73
C VAL A 161 -4.45 13.64 5.19
N THR A 162 -3.31 12.95 5.23
CA THR A 162 -2.00 13.55 5.48
C THR A 162 -1.21 13.57 4.17
N LEU A 163 -0.82 14.76 3.76
CA LEU A 163 -0.15 15.06 2.50
C LEU A 163 1.31 15.48 2.74
N ASP A 164 2.13 15.46 1.69
CA ASP A 164 3.42 16.14 1.72
C ASP A 164 3.30 17.62 1.30
N ASN A 165 4.46 18.26 1.21
CA ASN A 165 4.52 19.67 0.82
C ASN A 165 4.75 19.82 -0.71
N GLY A 166 4.29 18.85 -1.51
CA GLY A 166 4.33 18.92 -2.96
C GLY A 166 3.37 19.98 -3.53
N ARG A 167 3.72 20.56 -4.68
CA ARG A 167 2.88 21.58 -5.35
C ARG A 167 1.54 21.03 -5.82
N GLU A 168 1.47 19.75 -6.09
CA GLU A 168 0.25 19.03 -6.45
C GLU A 168 -0.81 19.06 -5.35
N ASN A 169 -0.41 19.35 -4.10
CA ASN A 169 -1.33 19.45 -2.97
C ASN A 169 -1.85 20.89 -2.71
N HIS A 170 -1.59 21.83 -3.61
CA HIS A 170 -1.97 23.24 -3.45
C HIS A 170 -3.49 23.46 -3.30
N LEU A 171 -4.31 22.65 -3.98
CA LEU A 171 -5.77 22.73 -3.94
C LEU A 171 -6.43 21.85 -2.85
N HIS A 172 -5.65 21.42 -1.85
CA HIS A 172 -6.14 20.54 -0.77
C HIS A 172 -7.38 21.07 -0.02
N PHE A 173 -7.56 22.39 0.05
CA PHE A 173 -8.70 23.02 0.72
C PHE A 173 -10.05 22.57 0.14
N LYS A 174 -10.11 22.14 -1.13
CA LYS A 174 -11.31 21.54 -1.73
C LYS A 174 -11.73 20.24 -1.06
N LEU A 175 -10.79 19.50 -0.43
CA LEU A 175 -11.14 18.33 0.40
C LEU A 175 -11.84 18.75 1.69
N ASN A 176 -11.46 19.89 2.27
CA ASN A 176 -12.12 20.42 3.46
C ASN A 176 -13.58 20.77 3.18
N GLU A 177 -13.90 21.27 1.98
CA GLU A 177 -15.27 21.57 1.54
C GLU A 177 -16.17 20.32 1.52
N VAL A 178 -15.60 19.14 1.25
CA VAL A 178 -16.31 17.85 1.28
C VAL A 178 -16.18 17.10 2.61
N GLY A 179 -15.69 17.79 3.65
CA GLY A 179 -15.63 17.30 5.02
C GLY A 179 -14.43 16.41 5.33
N ILE A 180 -13.34 16.50 4.57
CA ILE A 180 -12.09 15.75 4.77
C ILE A 180 -11.02 16.73 5.25
N LYS A 181 -10.54 16.56 6.49
CA LYS A 181 -9.47 17.41 7.03
C LYS A 181 -8.13 17.06 6.40
N THR A 182 -7.34 18.08 6.07
CA THR A 182 -6.00 17.90 5.48
C THR A 182 -4.92 18.30 6.48
N TYR A 183 -3.89 17.46 6.59
CA TYR A 183 -2.69 17.70 7.41
C TYR A 183 -1.45 17.56 6.55
N PHE A 184 -0.39 18.27 6.90
CA PHE A 184 0.85 18.26 6.12
C PHE A 184 2.02 17.76 6.95
N ALA A 185 2.73 16.77 6.42
CA ALA A 185 3.97 16.29 6.99
C ALA A 185 5.05 17.39 7.01
N ASP A 186 6.02 17.24 7.91
CA ASP A 186 7.18 18.12 7.89
C ASP A 186 8.01 17.90 6.62
N PRO A 187 8.65 18.94 6.13
CA PRO A 187 9.57 18.80 5.00
C PRO A 187 10.62 17.71 5.26
N TYR A 188 10.90 16.87 4.26
CA TYR A 188 11.88 15.75 4.33
C TYR A 188 11.60 14.67 5.35
N SER A 189 10.41 14.65 5.94
CA SER A 189 10.00 13.69 6.97
C SER A 189 9.15 12.56 6.40
N SER A 190 9.69 11.84 5.39
CA SER A 190 8.97 10.74 4.73
C SER A 190 8.49 9.65 5.70
N TRP A 191 9.17 9.48 6.85
CA TRP A 191 8.76 8.54 7.90
C TRP A 191 7.41 8.87 8.53
N GLN A 192 6.97 10.13 8.47
CA GLN A 192 5.65 10.55 8.95
C GLN A 192 4.51 10.04 8.06
N ARG A 193 4.84 9.57 6.83
CA ARG A 193 3.95 8.95 5.84
C ARG A 193 4.45 7.57 5.44
N GLY A 194 4.97 6.80 6.39
CA GLY A 194 5.60 5.50 6.15
C GLY A 194 4.67 4.45 5.54
N SER A 195 3.35 4.57 5.75
CA SER A 195 2.37 3.67 5.13
C SER A 195 2.33 3.88 3.62
N ASN A 196 2.37 5.12 3.17
CA ASN A 196 2.32 5.45 1.76
C ASN A 196 3.63 5.07 1.04
N GLU A 197 4.78 5.43 1.63
CA GLU A 197 6.09 5.02 1.08
C GLU A 197 6.17 3.51 0.87
N TYR A 198 5.68 2.72 1.83
CA TYR A 198 5.66 1.26 1.71
C TYR A 198 4.75 0.78 0.57
N HIS A 199 3.52 1.31 0.46
CA HIS A 199 2.55 0.88 -0.56
C HIS A 199 2.96 1.34 -1.96
N ASN A 200 3.50 2.55 -2.09
CA ASN A 200 4.10 3.03 -3.34
C ASN A 200 5.28 2.15 -3.77
N GLY A 201 6.05 1.64 -2.81
CA GLY A 201 7.07 0.62 -3.05
C GLY A 201 6.51 -0.70 -3.59
N LEU A 202 5.30 -1.10 -3.16
CA LEU A 202 4.61 -2.26 -3.72
C LEU A 202 4.10 -2.00 -5.14
N LEU A 203 3.50 -0.83 -5.38
CA LEU A 203 3.05 -0.41 -6.71
C LEU A 203 4.23 -0.39 -7.71
N ARG A 204 5.39 0.09 -7.27
CA ARG A 204 6.62 0.13 -8.08
C ARG A 204 7.18 -1.23 -8.47
N ARG A 205 6.69 -2.32 -7.92
CA ARG A 205 7.05 -3.68 -8.36
C ARG A 205 6.32 -4.07 -9.65
N TYR A 206 5.13 -3.53 -9.86
CA TYR A 206 4.34 -3.71 -11.07
C TYR A 206 4.67 -2.64 -12.11
N PHE A 207 4.87 -1.41 -11.63
CA PHE A 207 5.21 -0.23 -12.43
C PHE A 207 6.55 0.35 -11.97
N PRO A 208 7.70 -0.15 -12.48
CA PRO A 208 9.03 0.31 -12.08
C PRO A 208 9.22 1.81 -12.29
N LYS A 209 10.28 2.39 -11.71
CA LYS A 209 10.65 3.79 -11.98
C LYS A 209 10.85 3.99 -13.48
N LYS A 210 10.36 5.13 -14.00
CA LYS A 210 10.33 5.49 -15.43
C LYS A 210 9.26 4.74 -16.25
N THR A 211 8.28 4.07 -15.62
CA THR A 211 7.09 3.60 -16.32
C THR A 211 6.38 4.80 -16.97
N ASP A 212 6.01 4.63 -18.21
CA ASP A 212 5.19 5.60 -18.94
C ASP A 212 3.70 5.29 -18.64
N PHE A 213 3.13 6.02 -17.69
CA PHE A 213 1.73 5.80 -17.30
C PHE A 213 0.72 6.27 -18.36
N THR A 214 1.14 7.00 -19.40
CA THR A 214 0.24 7.31 -20.52
C THR A 214 -0.24 6.04 -21.22
N LYS A 215 0.62 5.00 -21.23
CA LYS A 215 0.37 3.69 -21.86
C LYS A 215 -0.27 2.66 -20.92
N VAL A 216 -0.43 3.01 -19.65
CA VAL A 216 -1.05 2.14 -18.64
C VAL A 216 -2.51 2.55 -18.48
N THR A 217 -3.40 1.60 -18.52
CA THR A 217 -4.84 1.81 -18.31
C THR A 217 -5.17 1.89 -16.83
N GLN A 218 -6.30 2.52 -16.48
CA GLN A 218 -6.79 2.50 -15.09
C GLN A 218 -7.07 1.06 -14.63
N GLN A 219 -7.56 0.17 -15.52
CA GLN A 219 -7.83 -1.23 -15.20
C GLN A 219 -6.56 -1.98 -14.76
N GLU A 220 -5.44 -1.79 -15.43
CA GLU A 220 -4.15 -2.40 -15.03
C GLU A 220 -3.69 -1.91 -13.65
N ILE A 221 -3.96 -0.64 -13.33
CA ILE A 221 -3.70 -0.09 -11.99
C ILE A 221 -4.63 -0.74 -10.97
N ASP A 222 -5.92 -0.86 -11.26
CA ASP A 222 -6.92 -1.46 -10.37
C ASP A 222 -6.62 -2.94 -10.10
N ASP A 223 -6.17 -3.70 -11.09
CA ASP A 223 -5.74 -5.09 -10.92
C ASP A 223 -4.52 -5.20 -10.00
N CYS A 224 -3.56 -4.30 -10.16
CA CYS A 224 -2.41 -4.19 -9.26
C CYS A 224 -2.84 -3.84 -7.81
N VAL A 225 -3.71 -2.85 -7.65
CA VAL A 225 -4.27 -2.42 -6.36
C VAL A 225 -5.03 -3.57 -5.70
N TRP A 226 -5.80 -4.32 -6.48
CA TRP A 226 -6.50 -5.51 -5.99
C TRP A 226 -5.53 -6.55 -5.43
N GLU A 227 -4.43 -6.87 -6.12
CA GLU A 227 -3.40 -7.79 -5.64
C GLU A 227 -2.73 -7.27 -4.36
N ILE A 228 -2.44 -5.97 -4.27
CA ILE A 228 -1.85 -5.33 -3.08
C ILE A 228 -2.79 -5.43 -1.88
N ASN A 229 -4.09 -5.12 -2.07
CA ASN A 229 -5.10 -5.11 -1.01
C ASN A 229 -5.50 -6.51 -0.55
N ASN A 230 -5.25 -7.49 -1.38
CA ASN A 230 -5.53 -8.88 -1.08
C ASN A 230 -4.29 -9.67 -0.62
N ARG A 231 -3.19 -9.00 -0.31
CA ARG A 231 -1.98 -9.61 0.27
C ARG A 231 -2.00 -9.49 1.79
N PRO A 232 -1.82 -10.58 2.54
CA PRO A 232 -1.82 -10.56 4.01
C PRO A 232 -0.76 -9.61 4.57
N ARG A 233 -1.06 -8.95 5.68
CA ARG A 233 -0.13 -8.06 6.39
C ARG A 233 0.14 -8.57 7.80
N LYS A 234 1.41 -8.63 8.21
CA LYS A 234 1.79 -9.02 9.57
C LYS A 234 1.17 -8.07 10.62
N CYS A 235 1.18 -6.75 10.33
CA CYS A 235 0.58 -5.74 11.20
C CYS A 235 -0.95 -5.86 11.34
N LEU A 236 -1.61 -6.61 10.47
CA LEU A 236 -3.03 -6.92 10.54
C LEU A 236 -3.29 -8.37 11.03
N GLY A 237 -2.34 -8.99 11.73
CA GLY A 237 -2.47 -10.37 12.15
C GLY A 237 -2.61 -11.37 10.99
N TYR A 238 -2.01 -11.05 9.84
CA TYR A 238 -2.08 -11.80 8.58
C TYR A 238 -3.45 -11.81 7.89
N PHE A 239 -4.37 -10.96 8.32
CA PHE A 239 -5.50 -10.58 7.50
C PHE A 239 -5.06 -9.67 6.35
N THR A 240 -5.88 -9.61 5.31
CA THR A 240 -5.64 -8.73 4.18
C THR A 240 -6.22 -7.33 4.45
N PRO A 241 -5.67 -6.26 3.86
CA PRO A 241 -6.27 -4.93 3.91
C PRO A 241 -7.76 -4.93 3.57
N ASN A 242 -8.15 -5.65 2.50
CA ASN A 242 -9.53 -5.75 2.07
C ASN A 242 -10.45 -6.37 3.14
N GLU A 243 -10.03 -7.49 3.78
CA GLU A 243 -10.80 -8.13 4.86
C GLU A 243 -11.01 -7.20 6.05
N VAL A 244 -9.94 -6.50 6.47
CA VAL A 244 -10.02 -5.59 7.61
C VAL A 244 -10.85 -4.35 7.26
N TYR A 245 -10.68 -3.79 6.06
CA TYR A 245 -11.44 -2.63 5.59
C TYR A 245 -12.95 -2.93 5.54
N LEU A 246 -13.35 -4.05 4.94
CA LEU A 246 -14.76 -4.47 4.90
C LEU A 246 -15.34 -4.73 6.29
N SER A 247 -14.54 -5.26 7.23
CA SER A 247 -14.98 -5.45 8.61
C SER A 247 -15.31 -4.11 9.28
N LYS A 248 -14.48 -3.09 9.07
CA LYS A 248 -14.69 -1.74 9.61
C LYS A 248 -15.87 -1.03 8.93
N LEU A 249 -16.02 -1.18 7.61
CA LEU A 249 -17.17 -0.65 6.89
C LEU A 249 -18.49 -1.21 7.41
N ASN A 250 -18.54 -2.50 7.72
CA ASN A 250 -19.77 -3.20 8.10
C ASN A 250 -19.94 -3.34 9.61
N ASN A 251 -19.03 -2.80 10.44
CA ASN A 251 -18.99 -2.97 11.89
C ASN A 251 -19.08 -4.46 12.32
N ARG A 252 -18.36 -5.33 11.59
CA ARG A 252 -18.34 -6.78 11.83
C ARG A 252 -16.95 -7.24 12.25
N LYS A 253 -16.87 -8.44 12.86
CA LYS A 253 -15.58 -9.09 13.08
C LYS A 253 -14.90 -9.39 11.74
N VAL A 254 -13.57 -9.32 11.73
CA VAL A 254 -12.80 -9.66 10.52
C VAL A 254 -13.03 -11.13 10.19
N ALA A 255 -13.45 -11.41 8.97
CA ALA A 255 -13.64 -12.76 8.45
C ALA A 255 -12.64 -13.04 7.31
N ILE A 256 -12.13 -14.26 7.28
CA ILE A 256 -11.31 -14.73 6.16
C ILE A 256 -12.20 -14.90 4.96
N GLN A 257 -11.91 -14.18 3.89
CA GLN A 257 -12.59 -14.38 2.61
C GLN A 257 -12.01 -15.64 1.94
N PRO A 258 -12.86 -16.64 1.64
CA PRO A 258 -12.41 -17.75 0.80
C PRO A 258 -12.04 -17.20 -0.56
N ARG A 259 -10.82 -17.44 -0.99
CA ARG A 259 -10.36 -17.05 -2.33
C ARG A 259 -10.44 -18.24 -3.24
N MET A 260 -11.20 -18.03 -4.26
CA MET A 260 -11.17 -18.91 -5.41
C MET A 260 -9.81 -18.90 -6.11
#